data_c2759e41d89f210def62fb41a8229ec3
#
_entry.id   c2759e41d89f210def62fb41a8229ec3
#
_cell.length_a   1.000
_cell.length_b   1.000
_cell.length_c   1.000
_cell.angle_alpha   90.00
_cell.angle_beta   90.00
_cell.angle_gamma   90.00
#
_symmetry.space_group_name_H-M   'P 1'
#
loop_
_entity.id
_entity.type
_entity.pdbx_description
1 polymer ?
#
loop_
_entity_poly.entity_id
_entity_poly.type
_entity_poly.pdbx_seq_one_letter_code
_entity_poly.pdbx_strand_id
1 'polypeptide(L)'
;SLKEQEEKNSARVKHALDLYEELQNSIEGNSDNFGSTLDEITKQLKNIESEFAEFVTLNSSGDPVEASSILDRAEEHTIALGQITEKIPAIVAKLEDDFPDQLDDLESGYRKLIEQNYHFPEKNIERHFQEIREAIRSNSSELVSLDLDRAEEKNADIQEKIDNLYSIFEREIASYKV
;
A
#
# COMPACT_ATOMS: atom_id res chain seq x y z
N SER A 1 39.10 14.92 -13.40
CA SER A 1 38.79 15.42 -14.75
C SER A 1 37.36 15.06 -15.15
N LEU A 2 36.85 15.71 -16.17
CA LEU A 2 35.52 15.43 -16.71
C LEU A 2 35.44 14.01 -17.27
N LYS A 3 36.52 13.52 -17.87
CA LYS A 3 36.60 12.17 -18.41
C LYS A 3 36.50 11.11 -17.31
N GLU A 4 37.19 11.34 -16.19
CA GLU A 4 37.11 10.43 -15.05
C GLU A 4 35.71 10.38 -14.45
N GLN A 5 35.03 11.55 -14.37
CA GLN A 5 33.66 11.64 -13.88
C GLN A 5 32.71 10.90 -14.83
N GLU A 6 32.87 11.05 -16.13
CA GLU A 6 32.08 10.33 -17.14
C GLU A 6 32.26 8.82 -17.01
N GLU A 7 33.49 8.33 -16.83
CA GLU A 7 33.75 6.91 -16.63
C GLU A 7 33.13 6.37 -15.34
N LYS A 8 33.23 7.11 -14.26
CA LYS A 8 32.56 6.79 -12.99
C LYS A 8 31.05 6.68 -13.15
N ASN A 9 30.45 7.67 -13.85
CA ASN A 9 29.01 7.70 -14.11
C ASN A 9 28.58 6.51 -14.92
N SER A 10 29.35 6.12 -15.93
CA SER A 10 29.05 4.96 -16.77
C SER A 10 29.10 3.64 -16.00
N ALA A 11 30.00 3.53 -15.03
CA ALA A 11 30.05 2.36 -14.14
C ALA A 11 28.87 2.34 -13.15
N ARG A 12 28.54 3.49 -12.58
CA ARG A 12 27.45 3.62 -11.61
C ARG A 12 26.07 3.39 -12.21
N VAL A 13 25.82 3.89 -13.43
CA VAL A 13 24.50 3.81 -14.06
C VAL A 13 24.04 2.38 -14.25
N LYS A 14 24.94 1.48 -14.55
CA LYS A 14 24.60 0.06 -14.71
C LYS A 14 24.00 -0.51 -13.43
N HIS A 15 24.62 -0.22 -12.29
CA HIS A 15 24.14 -0.69 -10.99
C HIS A 15 22.77 -0.05 -10.65
N ALA A 16 22.62 1.24 -10.90
CA ALA A 16 21.37 1.94 -10.65
C ALA A 16 20.23 1.44 -11.53
N LEU A 17 20.53 1.16 -12.82
CA LEU A 17 19.55 0.58 -13.74
C LEU A 17 19.14 -0.84 -13.31
N ASP A 18 20.08 -1.64 -12.82
CA ASP A 18 19.78 -2.98 -12.32
C ASP A 18 18.81 -2.91 -11.15
N LEU A 19 19.01 -1.99 -10.21
CA LEU A 19 18.10 -1.75 -9.09
C LEU A 19 16.71 -1.32 -9.59
N TYR A 20 16.67 -0.42 -10.56
CA TYR A 20 15.42 0.06 -11.13
C TYR A 20 14.65 -1.06 -11.83
N GLU A 21 15.33 -1.86 -12.65
CA GLU A 21 14.72 -2.98 -13.37
C GLU A 21 14.17 -4.04 -12.42
N GLU A 22 14.92 -4.35 -11.36
CA GLU A 22 14.48 -5.26 -10.32
C GLU A 22 13.20 -4.77 -9.66
N LEU A 23 13.14 -3.47 -9.31
CA LEU A 23 11.96 -2.86 -8.74
C LEU A 23 10.77 -2.88 -9.71
N GLN A 24 10.99 -2.48 -10.96
CA GLN A 24 9.97 -2.50 -12.00
C GLN A 24 9.39 -3.90 -12.20
N ASN A 25 10.25 -4.91 -12.29
CA ASN A 25 9.83 -6.30 -12.46
C ASN A 25 9.04 -6.81 -11.25
N SER A 26 9.44 -6.44 -10.05
CA SER A 26 8.73 -6.80 -8.82
C SER A 26 7.32 -6.21 -8.80
N ILE A 27 7.17 -4.96 -9.20
CA ILE A 27 5.86 -4.29 -9.25
C ILE A 27 4.98 -4.90 -10.35
N GLU A 28 5.51 -5.04 -11.56
CA GLU A 28 4.75 -5.58 -12.70
C GLU A 28 4.35 -7.04 -12.50
N GLY A 29 5.22 -7.83 -11.85
CA GLY A 29 4.93 -9.24 -11.56
C GLY A 29 3.90 -9.44 -10.46
N ASN A 30 3.59 -8.40 -9.68
CA ASN A 30 2.66 -8.45 -8.55
C ASN A 30 1.65 -7.30 -8.59
N SER A 31 1.30 -6.83 -9.77
CA SER A 31 0.47 -5.63 -9.96
C SER A 31 -0.85 -5.67 -9.19
N ASP A 32 -1.48 -6.84 -9.07
CA ASP A 32 -2.74 -7.02 -8.35
C ASP A 32 -2.63 -6.73 -6.85
N ASN A 33 -1.41 -6.80 -6.29
CA ASN A 33 -1.17 -6.58 -4.87
C ASN A 33 -1.10 -5.11 -4.48
N PHE A 34 -1.15 -4.20 -5.44
CA PHE A 34 -1.00 -2.77 -5.19
C PHE A 34 -2.30 -1.99 -5.14
N GLY A 35 -3.43 -2.63 -5.50
CA GLY A 35 -4.76 -2.01 -5.42
C GLY A 35 -4.82 -0.65 -6.11
N SER A 36 -5.37 0.34 -5.41
CA SER A 36 -5.55 1.69 -5.93
C SER A 36 -4.24 2.48 -6.10
N THR A 37 -3.12 1.98 -5.58
CA THR A 37 -1.83 2.69 -5.66
C THR A 37 -1.11 2.48 -6.99
N LEU A 38 -1.52 1.50 -7.80
CA LEU A 38 -0.76 1.08 -8.99
C LEU A 38 -0.51 2.21 -9.97
N ASP A 39 -1.50 3.08 -10.21
CA ASP A 39 -1.35 4.20 -11.15
C ASP A 39 -0.30 5.20 -10.68
N GLU A 40 -0.30 5.55 -9.40
CA GLU A 40 0.70 6.48 -8.85
C GLU A 40 2.09 5.86 -8.83
N ILE A 41 2.20 4.59 -8.50
CA ILE A 41 3.48 3.85 -8.55
C ILE A 41 4.01 3.83 -9.99
N THR A 42 3.17 3.54 -10.96
CA THR A 42 3.54 3.52 -12.38
C THR A 42 4.03 4.89 -12.84
N LYS A 43 3.35 5.95 -12.39
CA LYS A 43 3.76 7.33 -12.67
C LYS A 43 5.14 7.63 -12.10
N GLN A 44 5.42 7.21 -10.87
CA GLN A 44 6.73 7.39 -10.25
C GLN A 44 7.82 6.60 -10.96
N LEU A 45 7.53 5.38 -11.41
CA LEU A 45 8.47 4.60 -12.23
C LEU A 45 8.83 5.34 -13.52
N LYS A 46 7.85 5.92 -14.20
CA LYS A 46 8.09 6.70 -15.42
C LYS A 46 8.93 7.94 -15.16
N ASN A 47 8.72 8.60 -14.02
CA ASN A 47 9.53 9.76 -13.64
C ASN A 47 10.99 9.36 -13.43
N ILE A 48 11.24 8.21 -12.82
CA ILE A 48 12.60 7.68 -12.64
C ILE A 48 13.23 7.34 -14.00
N GLU A 49 12.48 6.72 -14.91
CA GLU A 49 12.96 6.45 -16.27
C GLU A 49 13.37 7.74 -16.99
N SER A 50 12.60 8.82 -16.81
CA SER A 50 12.95 10.13 -17.36
C SER A 50 14.23 10.68 -16.78
N GLU A 51 14.49 10.47 -15.50
CA GLU A 51 15.75 10.87 -14.87
C GLU A 51 16.93 10.09 -15.45
N PHE A 52 16.81 8.80 -15.68
CA PHE A 52 17.84 8.02 -16.35
C PHE A 52 18.09 8.49 -17.78
N ALA A 53 17.06 8.81 -18.53
CA ALA A 53 17.18 9.33 -19.87
C ALA A 53 17.90 10.69 -19.89
N GLU A 54 17.57 11.59 -18.97
CA GLU A 54 18.25 12.86 -18.79
C GLU A 54 19.72 12.67 -18.43
N PHE A 55 20.01 11.73 -17.54
CA PHE A 55 21.38 11.35 -17.19
C PHE A 55 22.19 10.98 -18.44
N VAL A 56 21.67 10.11 -19.28
CA VAL A 56 22.36 9.65 -20.48
C VAL A 56 22.68 10.82 -21.40
N THR A 57 21.72 11.71 -21.60
CA THR A 57 21.89 12.90 -22.45
C THR A 57 22.98 13.83 -21.91
N LEU A 58 22.93 14.14 -20.63
CA LEU A 58 23.92 15.04 -19.99
C LEU A 58 25.32 14.42 -19.96
N ASN A 59 25.43 13.15 -19.65
CA ASN A 59 26.73 12.47 -19.58
C ASN A 59 27.40 12.43 -20.96
N SER A 60 26.64 12.20 -22.02
CA SER A 60 27.14 12.13 -23.39
C SER A 60 27.41 13.51 -23.99
N SER A 61 26.70 14.56 -23.56
CA SER A 61 26.81 15.90 -24.13
C SER A 61 27.91 16.77 -23.51
N GLY A 62 28.65 16.24 -22.57
CA GLY A 62 29.79 16.93 -21.97
C GLY A 62 29.51 17.64 -20.66
N ASP A 63 28.43 17.28 -19.96
CA ASP A 63 28.11 17.77 -18.62
C ASP A 63 28.02 16.62 -17.61
N PRO A 64 29.13 15.90 -17.37
CA PRO A 64 29.11 14.72 -16.51
C PRO A 64 28.92 15.04 -15.01
N VAL A 65 29.19 16.27 -14.58
CA VAL A 65 28.99 16.71 -13.21
C VAL A 65 27.51 16.84 -12.92
N GLU A 66 26.76 17.52 -13.79
CA GLU A 66 25.31 17.60 -13.69
C GLU A 66 24.67 16.23 -13.87
N ALA A 67 25.18 15.41 -14.77
CA ALA A 67 24.74 14.03 -14.97
C ALA A 67 24.85 13.22 -13.68
N SER A 68 25.97 13.36 -12.95
CA SER A 68 26.17 12.68 -11.66
C SER A 68 25.07 13.06 -10.65
N SER A 69 24.69 14.32 -10.61
CA SER A 69 23.64 14.83 -9.73
C SER A 69 22.26 14.21 -10.08
N ILE A 70 21.96 14.09 -11.37
CA ILE A 70 20.71 13.47 -11.84
C ILE A 70 20.71 11.97 -11.48
N LEU A 71 21.85 11.29 -11.66
CA LEU A 71 21.97 9.87 -11.31
C LEU A 71 21.73 9.62 -9.82
N ASP A 72 22.28 10.51 -8.96
CA ASP A 72 22.03 10.45 -7.52
C ASP A 72 20.54 10.50 -7.20
N ARG A 73 19.79 11.38 -7.86
CA ARG A 73 18.34 11.47 -7.70
C ARG A 73 17.62 10.22 -8.17
N ALA A 74 18.01 9.68 -9.32
CA ALA A 74 17.40 8.47 -9.85
C ALA A 74 17.59 7.28 -8.89
N GLU A 75 18.78 7.14 -8.32
CA GLU A 75 19.07 6.12 -7.32
C GLU A 75 18.24 6.31 -6.05
N GLU A 76 18.21 7.53 -5.52
CA GLU A 76 17.43 7.88 -4.31
C GLU A 76 15.95 7.60 -4.51
N HIS A 77 15.39 8.02 -5.64
CA HIS A 77 13.98 7.79 -5.96
C HIS A 77 13.67 6.31 -6.13
N THR A 78 14.59 5.55 -6.73
CA THR A 78 14.42 4.09 -6.87
C THR A 78 14.38 3.41 -5.51
N ILE A 79 15.32 3.74 -4.62
CA ILE A 79 15.37 3.17 -3.27
C ILE A 79 14.12 3.56 -2.47
N ALA A 80 13.74 4.84 -2.51
CA ALA A 80 12.56 5.34 -1.79
C ALA A 80 11.28 4.66 -2.27
N LEU A 81 11.10 4.52 -3.59
CA LEU A 81 9.93 3.84 -4.13
C LEU A 81 9.93 2.35 -3.77
N GLY A 82 11.10 1.72 -3.75
CA GLY A 82 11.24 0.33 -3.30
C GLY A 82 10.79 0.13 -1.86
N GLN A 83 11.13 1.04 -0.96
CA GLN A 83 10.71 1.00 0.44
C GLN A 83 9.19 1.16 0.58
N ILE A 84 8.61 2.05 -0.19
CA ILE A 84 7.15 2.28 -0.21
C ILE A 84 6.43 1.04 -0.74
N THR A 85 6.84 0.54 -1.89
CA THR A 85 6.17 -0.59 -2.54
C THR A 85 6.28 -1.89 -1.77
N GLU A 86 7.29 -2.04 -0.93
CA GLU A 86 7.45 -3.19 -0.05
C GLU A 86 6.34 -3.29 1.00
N LYS A 87 5.82 -2.17 1.46
CA LYS A 87 4.79 -2.11 2.51
C LYS A 87 3.36 -2.18 1.99
N ILE A 88 3.13 -1.79 0.76
CA ILE A 88 1.77 -1.66 0.20
C ILE A 88 0.98 -2.97 0.17
N PRO A 89 1.54 -4.12 -0.29
CA PRO A 89 0.76 -5.33 -0.40
C PRO A 89 0.08 -5.78 0.90
N ALA A 90 0.74 -5.64 2.03
CA ALA A 90 0.16 -6.01 3.32
C ALA A 90 -1.01 -5.10 3.70
N ILE A 91 -0.91 -3.81 3.40
CA ILE A 91 -1.98 -2.83 3.65
C ILE A 91 -3.19 -3.15 2.76
N VAL A 92 -2.95 -3.38 1.48
CA VAL A 92 -3.99 -3.69 0.49
C VAL A 92 -4.67 -5.02 0.83
N ALA A 93 -3.92 -6.04 1.22
CA ALA A 93 -4.47 -7.35 1.58
C ALA A 93 -5.46 -7.26 2.73
N LYS A 94 -5.20 -6.43 3.72
CA LYS A 94 -6.15 -6.18 4.82
C LYS A 94 -7.43 -5.54 4.32
N LEU A 95 -7.32 -4.54 3.46
CA LEU A 95 -8.47 -3.80 2.94
C LEU A 95 -9.32 -4.60 1.95
N GLU A 96 -8.69 -5.39 1.10
CA GLU A 96 -9.38 -6.12 0.03
C GLU A 96 -9.82 -7.53 0.42
N ASP A 97 -9.09 -8.18 1.33
CA ASP A 97 -9.32 -9.57 1.69
C ASP A 97 -9.70 -9.75 3.16
N ASP A 98 -8.81 -9.39 4.08
CA ASP A 98 -8.96 -9.72 5.51
C ASP A 98 -10.19 -9.07 6.14
N PHE A 99 -10.36 -7.76 5.96
CA PHE A 99 -11.49 -7.04 6.55
C PHE A 99 -12.83 -7.44 5.92
N PRO A 100 -12.94 -7.52 4.57
CA PRO A 100 -14.17 -8.02 3.97
C PRO A 100 -14.54 -9.43 4.42
N ASP A 101 -13.58 -10.34 4.54
CA ASP A 101 -13.81 -11.71 5.00
C ASP A 101 -14.31 -11.74 6.45
N GLN A 102 -13.71 -10.94 7.33
CA GLN A 102 -14.15 -10.83 8.71
C GLN A 102 -15.54 -10.23 8.82
N LEU A 103 -15.87 -9.21 8.01
CA LEU A 103 -17.20 -8.63 7.97
C LEU A 103 -18.26 -9.62 7.48
N ASP A 104 -17.95 -10.38 6.45
CA ASP A 104 -18.85 -11.41 5.93
C ASP A 104 -19.15 -12.47 7.00
N ASP A 105 -18.12 -12.88 7.74
CA ASP A 105 -18.26 -13.80 8.85
C ASP A 105 -19.17 -13.24 9.95
N LEU A 106 -18.92 -11.98 10.35
CA LEU A 106 -19.73 -11.29 11.36
C LEU A 106 -21.18 -11.11 10.92
N GLU A 107 -21.41 -10.72 9.67
CA GLU A 107 -22.77 -10.52 9.17
C GLU A 107 -23.54 -11.82 9.08
N SER A 108 -22.89 -12.89 8.62
CA SER A 108 -23.47 -14.21 8.59
C SER A 108 -23.81 -14.70 10.00
N GLY A 109 -22.90 -14.50 10.94
CA GLY A 109 -23.12 -14.82 12.34
C GLY A 109 -24.26 -14.00 12.96
N TYR A 110 -24.31 -12.70 12.66
CA TYR A 110 -25.38 -11.82 13.14
C TYR A 110 -26.75 -12.30 12.66
N ARG A 111 -26.90 -12.62 11.37
CA ARG A 111 -28.14 -13.12 10.81
C ARG A 111 -28.60 -14.42 11.50
N LYS A 112 -27.67 -15.34 11.74
CA LYS A 112 -27.96 -16.60 12.43
C LYS A 112 -28.43 -16.37 13.88
N LEU A 113 -27.79 -15.44 14.58
CA LEU A 113 -28.18 -15.10 15.94
C LEU A 113 -29.58 -14.47 16.00
N ILE A 114 -29.90 -13.58 15.09
CA ILE A 114 -31.23 -12.98 15.00
C ILE A 114 -32.30 -14.07 14.71
N GLU A 115 -32.01 -15.00 13.80
CA GLU A 115 -32.89 -16.12 13.50
C GLU A 115 -33.14 -17.02 14.72
N GLN A 116 -32.16 -17.13 15.62
CA GLN A 116 -32.23 -17.89 16.85
C GLN A 116 -32.79 -17.08 18.03
N ASN A 117 -33.36 -15.91 17.76
CA ASN A 117 -33.98 -15.02 18.73
C ASN A 117 -33.03 -14.42 19.77
N TYR A 118 -31.73 -14.29 19.45
CA TYR A 118 -30.83 -13.49 20.27
C TYR A 118 -31.18 -12.00 20.14
N HIS A 119 -31.14 -11.30 21.26
CA HIS A 119 -31.40 -9.86 21.31
C HIS A 119 -30.13 -9.13 21.71
N PHE A 120 -29.70 -8.22 20.85
CA PHE A 120 -28.51 -7.41 21.13
C PHE A 120 -28.90 -6.18 21.92
N PRO A 121 -28.26 -5.91 23.08
CA PRO A 121 -28.49 -4.67 23.83
C PRO A 121 -28.15 -3.43 23.03
N GLU A 122 -27.16 -3.54 22.15
CA GLU A 122 -26.77 -2.45 21.25
C GLU A 122 -27.67 -2.47 20.02
N LYS A 123 -28.42 -1.37 19.86
CA LYS A 123 -29.47 -1.25 18.83
C LYS A 123 -28.95 -0.97 17.42
N ASN A 124 -27.64 -0.77 17.26
CA ASN A 124 -27.08 -0.24 16.01
C ASN A 124 -26.01 -1.15 15.38
N ILE A 125 -26.20 -2.48 15.48
CA ILE A 125 -25.22 -3.43 14.92
C ILE A 125 -25.03 -3.20 13.41
N GLU A 126 -26.14 -3.03 12.68
CA GLU A 126 -26.08 -2.78 11.24
C GLU A 126 -25.33 -1.50 10.89
N ARG A 127 -25.48 -0.48 11.74
CA ARG A 127 -24.78 0.78 11.60
C ARG A 127 -23.26 0.59 11.78
N HIS A 128 -22.85 -0.23 12.73
CA HIS A 128 -21.43 -0.58 12.92
C HIS A 128 -20.86 -1.22 11.66
N PHE A 129 -21.58 -2.13 11.04
CA PHE A 129 -21.16 -2.72 9.76
C PHE A 129 -20.96 -1.68 8.68
N GLN A 130 -21.91 -0.75 8.54
CA GLN A 130 -21.84 0.31 7.55
C GLN A 130 -20.66 1.25 7.79
N GLU A 131 -20.42 1.62 9.05
CA GLU A 131 -19.28 2.45 9.43
C GLU A 131 -17.95 1.80 9.11
N ILE A 132 -17.83 0.50 9.37
CA ILE A 132 -16.61 -0.24 9.04
C ILE A 132 -16.40 -0.32 7.53
N ARG A 133 -17.45 -0.61 6.76
CA ARG A 133 -17.37 -0.63 5.30
C ARG A 133 -16.95 0.71 4.73
N GLU A 134 -17.50 1.79 5.28
CA GLU A 134 -17.13 3.13 4.86
C GLU A 134 -15.67 3.45 5.21
N ALA A 135 -15.21 3.03 6.38
CA ALA A 135 -13.82 3.21 6.79
C ALA A 135 -12.85 2.45 5.86
N ILE A 136 -13.22 1.24 5.45
CA ILE A 136 -12.44 0.44 4.48
C ILE A 136 -12.37 1.18 3.14
N ARG A 137 -13.50 1.64 2.63
CA ARG A 137 -13.58 2.37 1.36
C ARG A 137 -12.76 3.65 1.41
N SER A 138 -12.90 4.41 2.47
CA SER A 138 -12.18 5.66 2.68
C SER A 138 -10.68 5.44 2.73
N ASN A 139 -10.21 4.43 3.47
CA ASN A 139 -8.77 4.15 3.55
C ASN A 139 -8.22 3.65 2.22
N SER A 140 -8.96 2.82 1.49
CA SER A 140 -8.58 2.38 0.15
C SER A 140 -8.45 3.56 -0.82
N SER A 141 -9.36 4.52 -0.74
CA SER A 141 -9.33 5.72 -1.58
C SER A 141 -8.16 6.65 -1.21
N GLU A 142 -7.90 6.85 0.08
CA GLU A 142 -6.82 7.72 0.54
C GLU A 142 -5.42 7.13 0.31
N LEU A 143 -5.33 5.82 0.16
CA LEU A 143 -4.07 5.12 -0.03
C LEU A 143 -3.31 5.59 -1.28
N VAL A 144 -4.02 6.15 -2.27
CA VAL A 144 -3.40 6.69 -3.48
C VAL A 144 -2.39 7.81 -3.19
N SER A 145 -2.51 8.48 -2.04
CA SER A 145 -1.56 9.51 -1.61
C SER A 145 -0.23 8.95 -1.16
N LEU A 146 -0.14 7.63 -0.93
CA LEU A 146 1.04 6.91 -0.43
C LEU A 146 1.48 7.35 0.97
N ASP A 147 0.58 7.89 1.77
CA ASP A 147 0.82 8.09 3.20
C ASP A 147 0.58 6.77 3.93
N LEU A 148 1.60 5.93 3.95
CA LEU A 148 1.48 4.56 4.43
C LEU A 148 1.33 4.46 5.95
N ASP A 149 1.97 5.35 6.70
CA ASP A 149 1.82 5.38 8.15
C ASP A 149 0.36 5.66 8.53
N ARG A 150 -0.26 6.62 7.85
CA ARG A 150 -1.67 6.93 8.05
C ARG A 150 -2.56 5.75 7.64
N ALA A 151 -2.25 5.10 6.53
CA ALA A 151 -3.00 3.93 6.07
C ALA A 151 -2.93 2.78 7.08
N GLU A 152 -1.76 2.53 7.64
CA GLU A 152 -1.57 1.50 8.67
C GLU A 152 -2.33 1.84 9.96
N GLU A 153 -2.31 3.10 10.38
CA GLU A 153 -3.10 3.56 11.54
C GLU A 153 -4.59 3.34 11.32
N LYS A 154 -5.09 3.69 10.14
CA LYS A 154 -6.51 3.50 9.81
C LYS A 154 -6.87 2.03 9.73
N ASN A 155 -5.99 1.18 9.22
CA ASN A 155 -6.20 -0.27 9.24
C ASN A 155 -6.27 -0.81 10.69
N ALA A 156 -5.43 -0.30 11.58
CA ALA A 156 -5.49 -0.68 12.99
C ALA A 156 -6.82 -0.26 13.64
N ASP A 157 -7.32 0.94 13.32
CA ASP A 157 -8.62 1.41 13.79
C ASP A 157 -9.77 0.54 13.26
N ILE A 158 -9.71 0.14 11.99
CA ILE A 158 -10.71 -0.75 11.39
C ILE A 158 -10.69 -2.10 12.11
N GLN A 159 -9.52 -2.67 12.34
CA GLN A 159 -9.39 -3.95 13.05
C GLN A 159 -9.97 -3.86 14.46
N GLU A 160 -9.72 -2.77 15.16
CA GLU A 160 -10.28 -2.55 16.49
C GLU A 160 -11.81 -2.54 16.48
N LYS A 161 -12.41 -1.89 15.49
CA LYS A 161 -13.88 -1.89 15.33
C LYS A 161 -14.43 -3.27 15.03
N ILE A 162 -13.74 -4.04 14.19
CA ILE A 162 -14.11 -5.42 13.88
C ILE A 162 -14.01 -6.28 15.15
N ASP A 163 -12.91 -6.18 15.88
CA ASP A 163 -12.69 -6.93 17.11
C ASP A 163 -13.75 -6.60 18.17
N ASN A 164 -14.18 -5.34 18.24
CA ASN A 164 -15.26 -4.92 19.12
C ASN A 164 -16.58 -5.62 18.79
N LEU A 165 -16.90 -5.75 17.51
CA LEU A 165 -18.10 -6.50 17.08
C LEU A 165 -18.01 -7.99 17.45
N TYR A 166 -16.86 -8.63 17.26
CA TYR A 166 -16.66 -10.01 17.70
C TYR A 166 -16.89 -10.13 19.21
N SER A 167 -16.38 -9.19 19.99
CA SER A 167 -16.56 -9.18 21.45
C SER A 167 -18.04 -9.03 21.85
N ILE A 168 -18.77 -8.17 21.17
CA ILE A 168 -20.21 -7.99 21.40
C ILE A 168 -20.96 -9.28 21.14
N PHE A 169 -20.65 -9.97 20.03
CA PHE A 169 -21.31 -11.23 19.68
C PHE A 169 -20.97 -12.34 20.68
N GLU A 170 -19.72 -12.45 21.07
CA GLU A 170 -19.28 -13.42 22.07
C GLU A 170 -19.97 -13.23 23.43
N ARG A 171 -20.08 -11.97 23.87
CA ARG A 171 -20.79 -11.63 25.13
C ARG A 171 -22.28 -11.98 25.06
N GLU A 172 -22.90 -11.70 23.92
CA GLU A 172 -24.32 -12.00 23.73
C GLU A 172 -24.55 -13.52 23.76
N ILE A 173 -23.74 -14.28 23.03
CA ILE A 173 -23.81 -15.75 23.03
C ILE A 173 -23.61 -16.30 24.44
N ALA A 174 -22.60 -15.80 25.16
CA ALA A 174 -22.31 -16.24 26.54
C ALA A 174 -23.47 -15.95 27.48
N SER A 175 -24.18 -14.83 27.33
CA SER A 175 -25.30 -14.47 28.20
C SER A 175 -26.49 -15.43 28.06
N TYR A 176 -26.67 -16.05 26.91
CA TYR A 176 -27.75 -17.00 26.66
C TYR A 176 -27.44 -18.43 27.13
N LYS A 177 -26.19 -18.70 27.47
CA LYS A 177 -25.78 -20.05 27.97
C LYS A 177 -25.91 -20.22 29.49
N VAL A 178 -26.23 -19.15 30.15
CA VAL A 178 -26.44 -19.16 31.63
C VAL A 178 -27.92 -19.43 31.93
#